data_e5d4fce58e77727ad071483c7a07563f
#
_entry.id   e5d4fce58e77727ad071483c7a07563f
#
_cell.length_a   1.000
_cell.length_b   1.000
_cell.length_c   1.000
_cell.angle_alpha   90.00
_cell.angle_beta   90.00
_cell.angle_gamma   90.00
#
_symmetry.space_group_name_H-M   'P 1'
#
loop_
_entity.id
_entity.type
_entity.pdbx_description
1 polymer ?
#
loop_
_entity_poly.entity_id
_entity_poly.type
_entity_poly.pdbx_seq_one_letter_code
_entity_poly.pdbx_strand_id
1 'polypeptide(L)'
;MVKFLIVLFLFAASSELLSQQTPSQRRADNTALTTLLLKEQKEYLDSLYLYSTGAWSDVVNGRDYIRYFFRSTDKPLLRSEEERSASLIFKKRKYDDLPLQYDTYTGEVIYTDNKLILNNKICEVALNSDNISRFDLYFRHDTMIFKYFRDEPAFNLEEGFYEVVHDGECKYIIRHISTLNLSDGLEKYPYAPESYIRVADEYIRIISTTQFLKLFGDRSDAIRQYMRREKIRLRKADKHQITDILKFYERLQIQAG
;
A
#
# COMPACT_ATOMS: atom_id res chain seq x y z
N MET A 1 -42.30 -24.33 35.50
CA MET A 1 -42.93 -23.10 36.07
C MET A 1 -41.92 -21.97 36.35
N VAL A 2 -40.75 -22.25 36.89
CA VAL A 2 -39.78 -21.22 37.28
C VAL A 2 -39.22 -20.42 36.08
N LYS A 3 -38.97 -21.03 34.91
CA LYS A 3 -38.46 -20.34 33.73
C LYS A 3 -39.44 -19.35 33.09
N PHE A 4 -40.74 -19.57 33.23
CA PHE A 4 -41.76 -18.66 32.72
C PHE A 4 -41.91 -17.40 33.57
N LEU A 5 -41.66 -17.53 34.89
CA LEU A 5 -41.74 -16.38 35.82
C LEU A 5 -40.55 -15.41 35.62
N ILE A 6 -39.34 -15.92 35.26
CA ILE A 6 -38.16 -15.08 35.02
C ILE A 6 -38.33 -14.26 33.73
N VAL A 7 -38.91 -14.82 32.68
CA VAL A 7 -39.18 -14.10 31.43
C VAL A 7 -40.21 -12.98 31.63
N LEU A 8 -41.26 -13.23 32.48
CA LEU A 8 -42.26 -12.21 32.78
C LEU A 8 -41.68 -11.07 33.63
N PHE A 9 -40.74 -11.35 34.55
CA PHE A 9 -40.08 -10.34 35.37
C PHE A 9 -39.10 -9.47 34.55
N LEU A 10 -38.42 -10.07 33.54
CA LEU A 10 -37.56 -9.33 32.62
C LEU A 10 -38.35 -8.42 31.69
N PHE A 11 -39.56 -8.82 31.29
CA PHE A 11 -40.47 -8.00 30.47
C PHE A 11 -41.09 -6.83 31.27
N ALA A 12 -41.38 -7.04 32.55
CA ALA A 12 -41.90 -5.99 33.42
C ALA A 12 -40.81 -4.96 33.76
N ALA A 13 -39.56 -5.39 34.02
CA ALA A 13 -38.42 -4.51 34.30
C ALA A 13 -38.03 -3.66 33.06
N SER A 14 -38.18 -4.20 31.86
CA SER A 14 -37.91 -3.43 30.62
C SER A 14 -38.99 -2.41 30.30
N SER A 15 -40.27 -2.65 30.70
CA SER A 15 -41.33 -1.66 30.51
C SER A 15 -41.28 -0.50 31.50
N GLU A 16 -40.75 -0.70 32.71
CA GLU A 16 -40.57 0.39 33.69
C GLU A 16 -39.38 1.29 33.32
N LEU A 17 -38.28 0.75 32.77
CA LEU A 17 -37.13 1.52 32.26
C LEU A 17 -37.52 2.44 31.09
N LEU A 18 -38.46 2.00 30.23
CA LEU A 18 -38.97 2.81 29.10
C LEU A 18 -39.89 3.95 29.54
N SER A 19 -40.52 3.83 30.73
CA SER A 19 -41.43 4.88 31.24
C SER A 19 -40.72 6.06 31.92
N GLN A 20 -39.45 5.91 32.26
CA GLN A 20 -38.66 6.96 32.95
C GLN A 20 -37.86 7.87 32.03
N GLN A 21 -37.85 7.59 30.69
CA GLN A 21 -37.13 8.44 29.75
C GLN A 21 -37.88 9.73 29.46
N THR A 22 -37.18 10.85 29.54
CA THR A 22 -37.73 12.15 29.14
C THR A 22 -38.02 12.21 27.66
N PRO A 23 -38.95 13.02 27.17
CA PRO A 23 -39.24 13.16 25.75
C PRO A 23 -38.04 13.55 24.89
N SER A 24 -37.07 14.28 25.48
CA SER A 24 -35.81 14.62 24.81
C SER A 24 -34.88 13.43 24.66
N GLN A 25 -34.79 12.57 25.69
CA GLN A 25 -33.98 11.33 25.62
C GLN A 25 -34.55 10.36 24.58
N ARG A 26 -35.86 10.15 24.54
CA ARG A 26 -36.52 9.31 23.51
C ARG A 26 -36.27 9.83 22.09
N ARG A 27 -36.24 11.16 21.88
CA ARG A 27 -35.94 11.76 20.59
C ARG A 27 -34.46 11.52 20.21
N ALA A 28 -33.54 11.67 21.15
CA ALA A 28 -32.12 11.41 20.91
C ALA A 28 -31.86 9.94 20.56
N ASP A 29 -32.45 9.00 21.32
CA ASP A 29 -32.33 7.57 21.08
C ASP A 29 -32.93 7.15 19.73
N ASN A 30 -34.11 7.70 19.37
CA ASN A 30 -34.72 7.45 18.06
C ASN A 30 -33.86 8.02 16.92
N THR A 31 -33.25 9.19 17.10
CA THR A 31 -32.36 9.77 16.10
C THR A 31 -31.11 8.92 15.92
N ALA A 32 -30.49 8.45 17.02
CA ALA A 32 -29.35 7.57 17.00
C ALA A 32 -29.68 6.23 16.31
N LEU A 33 -30.81 5.61 16.67
CA LEU A 33 -31.29 4.38 16.07
C LEU A 33 -31.57 4.55 14.56
N THR A 34 -32.22 5.64 14.17
CA THR A 34 -32.48 5.96 12.75
C THR A 34 -31.18 6.15 11.98
N THR A 35 -30.19 6.83 12.57
CA THR A 35 -28.86 7.02 11.95
C THR A 35 -28.13 5.68 11.75
N LEU A 36 -28.23 4.79 12.74
CA LEU A 36 -27.64 3.45 12.69
C LEU A 36 -28.30 2.60 11.59
N LEU A 37 -29.63 2.60 11.52
CA LEU A 37 -30.39 1.87 10.50
C LEU A 37 -30.10 2.41 9.08
N LEU A 38 -30.00 3.72 8.94
CA LEU A 38 -29.63 4.35 7.66
C LEU A 38 -28.20 3.98 7.23
N LYS A 39 -27.29 3.87 8.18
CA LYS A 39 -25.91 3.42 7.92
C LYS A 39 -25.89 1.96 7.47
N GLU A 40 -26.58 1.07 8.18
CA GLU A 40 -26.67 -0.35 7.79
C GLU A 40 -27.35 -0.52 6.42
N GLN A 41 -28.42 0.20 6.15
CA GLN A 41 -29.10 0.17 4.84
C GLN A 41 -28.17 0.66 3.74
N LYS A 42 -27.39 1.72 3.99
CA LYS A 42 -26.42 2.22 3.02
C LYS A 42 -25.32 1.19 2.75
N GLU A 43 -24.75 0.58 3.79
CA GLU A 43 -23.74 -0.48 3.67
C GLU A 43 -24.28 -1.70 2.88
N TYR A 44 -25.54 -2.07 3.13
CA TYR A 44 -26.21 -3.14 2.39
C TYR A 44 -26.45 -2.76 0.92
N LEU A 45 -26.91 -1.56 0.62
CA LEU A 45 -27.09 -1.08 -0.76
C LEU A 45 -25.76 -0.95 -1.48
N ASP A 46 -24.72 -0.44 -0.83
CA ASP A 46 -23.38 -0.39 -1.37
C ASP A 46 -22.86 -1.81 -1.70
N SER A 47 -23.13 -2.80 -0.83
CA SER A 47 -22.75 -4.19 -1.07
C SER A 47 -23.51 -4.82 -2.24
N LEU A 48 -24.82 -4.54 -2.38
CA LEU A 48 -25.64 -4.99 -3.51
C LEU A 48 -25.17 -4.33 -4.82
N TYR A 49 -24.87 -3.05 -4.79
CA TYR A 49 -24.33 -2.32 -5.94
C TYR A 49 -22.99 -2.93 -6.38
N LEU A 50 -22.09 -3.17 -5.44
CA LEU A 50 -20.79 -3.82 -5.71
C LEU A 50 -20.97 -5.24 -6.25
N TYR A 51 -21.97 -5.98 -5.77
CA TYR A 51 -22.30 -7.32 -6.28
C TYR A 51 -22.87 -7.28 -7.71
N SER A 52 -23.73 -6.31 -8.00
CA SER A 52 -24.41 -6.20 -9.31
C SER A 52 -23.55 -5.59 -10.40
N THR A 53 -22.67 -4.65 -10.05
CA THR A 53 -21.80 -3.93 -11.01
C THR A 53 -20.39 -4.50 -11.09
N GLY A 54 -20.05 -5.50 -10.27
CA GLY A 54 -18.70 -5.96 -10.01
C GLY A 54 -18.01 -5.08 -8.97
N ALA A 55 -17.33 -5.70 -8.01
CA ALA A 55 -16.67 -5.02 -6.89
C ALA A 55 -15.65 -3.93 -7.30
N TRP A 56 -15.37 -3.82 -8.58
CA TRP A 56 -14.27 -3.06 -9.17
C TRP A 56 -14.69 -1.83 -9.97
N SER A 57 -15.99 -1.54 -10.09
CA SER A 57 -16.48 -0.43 -10.94
C SER A 57 -15.87 0.93 -10.56
N ASP A 58 -15.65 1.19 -9.28
CA ASP A 58 -15.00 2.41 -8.81
C ASP A 58 -13.50 2.45 -9.13
N VAL A 59 -12.85 1.29 -9.15
CA VAL A 59 -11.41 1.15 -9.44
C VAL A 59 -11.15 1.26 -10.93
N VAL A 60 -12.02 0.67 -11.76
CA VAL A 60 -11.88 0.64 -13.23
C VAL A 60 -12.17 2.02 -13.87
N ASN A 61 -12.63 2.99 -13.11
CA ASN A 61 -12.88 4.36 -13.59
C ASN A 61 -11.55 5.17 -13.67
N GLY A 62 -10.63 4.71 -14.51
CA GLY A 62 -9.34 5.32 -14.81
C GLY A 62 -9.28 5.75 -16.27
N ARG A 63 -8.08 5.96 -16.78
CA ARG A 63 -7.82 6.21 -18.20
C ARG A 63 -7.32 4.96 -18.90
N ASP A 64 -7.53 4.86 -20.20
CA ASP A 64 -6.91 3.80 -21.00
C ASP A 64 -5.40 3.83 -20.81
N TYR A 65 -4.83 2.66 -20.48
CA TYR A 65 -3.39 2.49 -20.45
C TYR A 65 -2.89 2.20 -21.87
N ILE A 66 -2.00 3.08 -22.36
CA ILE A 66 -1.40 2.93 -23.68
C ILE A 66 -0.19 2.02 -23.57
N ARG A 67 -0.32 0.80 -24.09
CA ARG A 67 0.80 -0.16 -24.12
C ARG A 67 1.97 0.41 -24.92
N TYR A 68 3.18 0.08 -24.47
CA TYR A 68 4.42 0.39 -25.19
C TYR A 68 4.42 -0.23 -26.58
N PHE A 69 4.94 0.50 -27.55
CA PHE A 69 4.91 0.15 -28.95
C PHE A 69 5.68 -1.15 -29.27
N PHE A 70 5.38 -1.74 -30.43
CA PHE A 70 5.97 -2.99 -30.95
C PHE A 70 7.50 -2.98 -31.11
N ARG A 71 8.15 -1.82 -30.97
CA ARG A 71 9.60 -1.64 -31.08
C ARG A 71 10.32 -1.70 -29.73
N SER A 72 9.60 -1.91 -28.64
CA SER A 72 10.23 -2.07 -27.33
C SER A 72 10.61 -3.53 -27.11
N THR A 73 11.87 -3.77 -26.76
CA THR A 73 12.36 -5.10 -26.36
C THR A 73 12.01 -5.41 -24.91
N ASP A 74 11.85 -4.38 -24.09
CA ASP A 74 11.59 -4.46 -22.67
C ASP A 74 10.33 -3.67 -22.31
N LYS A 75 9.54 -4.21 -21.39
CA LYS A 75 8.39 -3.50 -20.82
C LYS A 75 8.79 -3.00 -19.43
N PRO A 76 8.53 -1.74 -19.08
CA PRO A 76 8.86 -1.21 -17.75
C PRO A 76 7.83 -1.64 -16.69
N LEU A 77 7.31 -2.85 -16.79
CA LEU A 77 6.36 -3.41 -15.84
C LEU A 77 7.11 -4.22 -14.78
N LEU A 78 6.92 -3.86 -13.53
CA LEU A 78 7.61 -4.46 -12.41
C LEU A 78 7.31 -5.97 -12.33
N ARG A 79 8.37 -6.82 -12.48
CA ARG A 79 8.29 -8.28 -12.41
C ARG A 79 7.14 -8.86 -13.25
N SER A 80 6.99 -8.39 -14.48
CA SER A 80 5.84 -8.70 -15.36
C SER A 80 5.65 -10.18 -15.64
N GLU A 81 6.73 -10.96 -15.63
CA GLU A 81 6.73 -12.40 -15.95
C GLU A 81 6.26 -13.27 -14.75
N GLU A 82 6.07 -12.69 -13.57
CA GLU A 82 5.67 -13.44 -12.39
C GLU A 82 4.16 -13.37 -12.17
N GLU A 83 3.57 -14.53 -11.82
CA GLU A 83 2.18 -14.57 -11.34
C GLU A 83 2.05 -13.79 -10.05
N ARG A 84 1.01 -12.97 -9.96
CA ARG A 84 0.74 -12.13 -8.80
C ARG A 84 -0.75 -11.90 -8.63
N SER A 85 -1.14 -11.68 -7.40
CA SER A 85 -2.38 -10.99 -7.03
C SER A 85 -2.01 -9.68 -6.33
N ALA A 86 -2.97 -8.82 -6.11
CA ALA A 86 -2.72 -7.56 -5.44
C ALA A 86 -3.88 -7.15 -4.54
N SER A 87 -3.58 -6.32 -3.54
CA SER A 87 -4.57 -5.53 -2.83
C SER A 87 -4.35 -4.05 -3.06
N LEU A 88 -5.40 -3.28 -2.95
CA LEU A 88 -5.42 -1.84 -3.22
C LEU A 88 -6.24 -1.11 -2.17
N ILE A 89 -5.73 0.01 -1.68
CA ILE A 89 -6.53 0.98 -0.91
C ILE A 89 -6.79 2.17 -1.82
N PHE A 90 -8.01 2.22 -2.38
CA PHE A 90 -8.49 3.24 -3.31
C PHE A 90 -9.65 4.02 -2.68
N LYS A 91 -9.56 5.34 -2.63
CA LYS A 91 -10.56 6.19 -1.96
C LYS A 91 -10.91 5.72 -0.54
N LYS A 92 -9.90 5.29 0.22
CA LYS A 92 -10.03 4.74 1.59
C LYS A 92 -10.76 3.38 1.70
N ARG A 93 -11.09 2.73 0.59
CA ARG A 93 -11.67 1.38 0.55
C ARG A 93 -10.60 0.38 0.18
N LYS A 94 -10.63 -0.78 0.80
CA LYS A 94 -9.73 -1.89 0.49
C LYS A 94 -10.38 -2.81 -0.54
N TYR A 95 -9.60 -3.21 -1.53
CA TYR A 95 -9.94 -4.19 -2.55
C TYR A 95 -8.86 -5.25 -2.57
N ASP A 96 -9.25 -6.52 -2.56
CA ASP A 96 -8.35 -7.66 -2.58
C ASP A 96 -8.46 -8.44 -3.90
N ASP A 97 -7.49 -9.29 -4.20
CA ASP A 97 -7.43 -10.16 -5.39
C ASP A 97 -7.55 -9.42 -6.72
N LEU A 98 -6.90 -8.26 -6.80
CA LEU A 98 -6.88 -7.47 -8.02
C LEU A 98 -5.74 -7.90 -8.95
N PRO A 99 -5.98 -7.94 -10.27
CA PRO A 99 -4.93 -8.14 -11.27
C PRO A 99 -4.22 -6.80 -11.56
N LEU A 100 -3.38 -6.34 -10.63
CA LEU A 100 -2.64 -5.10 -10.79
C LEU A 100 -1.24 -5.33 -11.36
N GLN A 101 -0.77 -4.34 -12.10
CA GLN A 101 0.62 -4.16 -12.53
C GLN A 101 1.12 -2.78 -12.09
N TYR A 102 2.43 -2.63 -12.00
CA TYR A 102 3.06 -1.33 -11.74
C TYR A 102 4.03 -1.01 -12.87
N ASP A 103 3.77 0.11 -13.53
CA ASP A 103 4.66 0.64 -14.56
C ASP A 103 5.73 1.51 -13.90
N THR A 104 6.98 1.07 -13.98
CA THR A 104 8.12 1.74 -13.36
C THR A 104 8.63 2.94 -14.16
N TYR A 105 8.19 3.12 -15.42
CA TYR A 105 8.54 4.27 -16.22
C TYR A 105 7.57 5.44 -16.01
N THR A 106 6.26 5.15 -16.04
CA THR A 106 5.24 6.19 -15.81
C THR A 106 4.88 6.36 -14.33
N GLY A 107 5.24 5.39 -13.48
CA GLY A 107 4.87 5.38 -12.05
C GLY A 107 3.39 5.08 -11.82
N GLU A 108 2.73 4.38 -12.75
CA GLU A 108 1.30 4.13 -12.72
C GLU A 108 0.95 2.72 -12.25
N VAL A 109 -0.16 2.63 -11.52
CA VAL A 109 -0.79 1.35 -11.17
C VAL A 109 -1.82 1.01 -12.24
N ILE A 110 -1.69 -0.15 -12.86
CA ILE A 110 -2.48 -0.60 -13.99
C ILE A 110 -3.36 -1.76 -13.56
N TYR A 111 -4.66 -1.66 -13.83
CA TYR A 111 -5.60 -2.76 -13.72
C TYR A 111 -5.64 -3.54 -15.04
N THR A 112 -5.39 -4.85 -15.00
CA THR A 112 -5.25 -5.70 -16.20
C THR A 112 -6.13 -6.93 -16.10
N ASP A 113 -7.44 -6.79 -16.25
CA ASP A 113 -8.34 -7.95 -16.24
C ASP A 113 -8.55 -8.47 -17.66
N ASN A 114 -8.16 -9.72 -17.92
CA ASN A 114 -8.38 -10.38 -19.22
C ASN A 114 -9.87 -10.56 -19.54
N LYS A 115 -10.76 -10.40 -18.57
CA LYS A 115 -12.22 -10.45 -18.76
C LYS A 115 -12.80 -9.10 -19.20
N LEU A 116 -12.07 -8.01 -19.00
CA LEU A 116 -12.48 -6.68 -19.43
C LEU A 116 -12.16 -6.50 -20.91
N ILE A 117 -13.06 -6.96 -21.78
CA ILE A 117 -12.90 -6.88 -23.23
C ILE A 117 -13.84 -5.78 -23.77
N LEU A 118 -13.27 -4.75 -24.35
CA LEU A 118 -14.00 -3.71 -25.10
C LEU A 118 -13.55 -3.76 -26.57
N ASN A 119 -14.51 -3.82 -27.50
CA ASN A 119 -14.21 -3.87 -28.96
C ASN A 119 -13.17 -4.95 -29.36
N ASN A 120 -13.28 -6.15 -28.78
CA ASN A 120 -12.35 -7.28 -28.97
C ASN A 120 -10.90 -7.02 -28.52
N LYS A 121 -10.68 -6.03 -27.65
CA LYS A 121 -9.39 -5.74 -27.04
C LYS A 121 -9.49 -5.87 -25.52
N ILE A 122 -8.47 -6.47 -24.92
CA ILE A 122 -8.32 -6.46 -23.46
C ILE A 122 -8.07 -5.01 -23.07
N CYS A 123 -8.93 -4.49 -22.18
CA CYS A 123 -8.77 -3.14 -21.65
C CYS A 123 -7.83 -3.18 -20.45
N GLU A 124 -6.81 -2.34 -20.51
CA GLU A 124 -5.93 -2.05 -19.38
C GLU A 124 -6.21 -0.62 -18.94
N VAL A 125 -6.41 -0.44 -17.64
CA VAL A 125 -6.80 0.83 -17.07
C VAL A 125 -5.70 1.34 -16.15
N ALA A 126 -5.13 2.51 -16.47
CA ALA A 126 -4.26 3.22 -15.55
C ALA A 126 -5.12 3.89 -14.47
N LEU A 127 -4.91 3.50 -13.22
CA LEU A 127 -5.67 3.99 -12.09
C LEU A 127 -5.22 5.41 -11.71
N ASN A 128 -6.16 6.23 -11.20
CA ASN A 128 -5.81 7.56 -10.72
C ASN A 128 -5.02 7.46 -9.41
N SER A 129 -3.73 7.81 -9.46
CA SER A 129 -2.79 7.75 -8.34
C SER A 129 -3.21 8.59 -7.13
N ASP A 130 -3.89 9.73 -7.34
CA ASP A 130 -4.38 10.59 -6.25
C ASP A 130 -5.37 9.88 -5.31
N ASN A 131 -6.03 8.86 -5.82
CA ASN A 131 -7.01 8.07 -5.08
C ASN A 131 -6.41 6.83 -4.43
N ILE A 132 -5.13 6.51 -4.71
CA ILE A 132 -4.43 5.35 -4.20
C ILE A 132 -3.54 5.77 -3.03
N SER A 133 -3.81 5.26 -1.83
CA SER A 133 -2.93 5.48 -0.68
C SER A 133 -1.91 4.35 -0.51
N ARG A 134 -2.27 3.14 -0.92
CA ARG A 134 -1.43 1.95 -0.80
C ARG A 134 -1.88 0.89 -1.80
N PHE A 135 -0.93 0.13 -2.31
CA PHE A 135 -1.19 -1.16 -2.95
C PHE A 135 -0.10 -2.18 -2.58
N ASP A 136 -0.47 -3.44 -2.51
CA ASP A 136 0.43 -4.53 -2.20
C ASP A 136 0.41 -5.51 -3.38
N LEU A 137 1.60 -5.92 -3.84
CA LEU A 137 1.77 -6.94 -4.86
C LEU A 137 2.25 -8.24 -4.20
N TYR A 138 1.47 -9.30 -4.35
CA TYR A 138 1.77 -10.62 -3.77
C TYR A 138 2.35 -11.52 -4.84
N PHE A 139 3.62 -11.82 -4.75
CA PHE A 139 4.33 -12.80 -5.56
C PHE A 139 4.47 -14.10 -4.79
N ARG A 140 4.80 -15.19 -5.47
CA ARG A 140 4.90 -16.53 -4.86
C ARG A 140 5.81 -16.57 -3.61
N HIS A 141 6.89 -15.78 -3.58
CA HIS A 141 7.90 -15.81 -2.53
C HIS A 141 8.19 -14.43 -1.93
N ASP A 142 7.46 -13.42 -2.31
CA ASP A 142 7.72 -12.04 -1.89
C ASP A 142 6.42 -11.23 -1.88
N THR A 143 6.36 -10.25 -0.98
CA THR A 143 5.30 -9.26 -0.95
C THR A 143 5.93 -7.89 -0.99
N MET A 144 5.50 -7.08 -1.93
CA MET A 144 5.95 -5.71 -2.08
C MET A 144 4.82 -4.77 -1.68
N ILE A 145 5.05 -3.93 -0.69
CA ILE A 145 4.08 -2.99 -0.12
C ILE A 145 4.42 -1.59 -0.61
N PHE A 146 3.52 -0.97 -1.37
CA PHE A 146 3.72 0.38 -1.89
C PHE A 146 2.82 1.37 -1.18
N LYS A 147 3.40 2.52 -0.81
CA LYS A 147 2.67 3.70 -0.33
C LYS A 147 2.92 4.87 -1.25
N TYR A 148 1.91 5.72 -1.41
CA TYR A 148 2.03 6.98 -2.15
C TYR A 148 2.61 8.04 -1.24
N PHE A 149 3.71 8.63 -1.65
CA PHE A 149 4.32 9.79 -1.00
C PHE A 149 4.01 11.02 -1.84
N ARG A 150 3.45 12.04 -1.20
CA ARG A 150 3.24 13.34 -1.84
C ARG A 150 4.54 14.13 -1.78
N ASP A 151 4.65 15.14 -2.64
CA ASP A 151 5.76 16.09 -2.59
C ASP A 151 5.71 16.86 -1.27
N GLU A 152 6.38 16.33 -0.27
CA GLU A 152 6.55 16.98 1.03
C GLU A 152 8.00 17.46 1.14
N PRO A 153 8.25 18.78 1.11
CA PRO A 153 9.61 19.33 1.19
C PRO A 153 10.40 18.82 2.40
N ALA A 154 9.72 18.49 3.49
CA ALA A 154 10.33 17.93 4.70
C ALA A 154 11.00 16.57 4.47
N PHE A 155 10.58 15.79 3.47
CA PHE A 155 11.11 14.44 3.26
C PHE A 155 12.15 14.34 2.16
N ASN A 156 12.34 15.39 1.37
CA ASN A 156 13.25 15.39 0.22
C ASN A 156 13.04 14.18 -0.73
N LEU A 157 11.78 13.83 -0.96
CA LEU A 157 11.33 12.77 -1.85
C LEU A 157 10.51 13.37 -2.99
N GLU A 158 10.70 12.87 -4.18
CA GLU A 158 9.79 13.15 -5.29
C GLU A 158 8.44 12.46 -5.07
N GLU A 159 7.38 13.08 -5.56
CA GLU A 159 6.04 12.50 -5.47
C GLU A 159 5.95 11.17 -6.22
N GLY A 160 5.25 10.18 -5.64
CA GLY A 160 5.04 8.89 -6.26
C GLY A 160 4.93 7.71 -5.31
N PHE A 161 4.94 6.52 -5.89
CA PHE A 161 4.89 5.27 -5.13
C PHE A 161 6.28 4.78 -4.76
N TYR A 162 6.41 4.38 -3.50
CA TYR A 162 7.62 3.76 -2.95
C TYR A 162 7.27 2.43 -2.30
N GLU A 163 8.05 1.39 -2.57
CA GLU A 163 8.02 0.16 -1.79
C GLU A 163 8.51 0.43 -0.38
N VAL A 164 7.70 0.14 0.64
CA VAL A 164 8.09 0.23 2.04
C VAL A 164 8.65 -1.12 2.46
N VAL A 165 9.97 -1.20 2.54
CA VAL A 165 10.68 -2.44 2.88
C VAL A 165 10.82 -2.60 4.39
N HIS A 166 11.10 -1.50 5.10
CA HIS A 166 11.23 -1.48 6.55
C HIS A 166 10.57 -0.21 7.11
N ASP A 167 9.70 -0.38 8.11
CA ASP A 167 8.92 0.69 8.75
C ASP A 167 9.10 0.65 10.28
N GLY A 168 10.37 0.55 10.75
CA GLY A 168 10.80 0.64 12.14
C GLY A 168 11.13 2.07 12.57
N GLU A 169 12.01 2.24 13.55
CA GLU A 169 12.59 3.56 13.89
C GLU A 169 13.35 4.13 12.70
N CYS A 170 14.15 3.29 12.03
CA CYS A 170 14.65 3.57 10.70
C CYS A 170 13.61 3.20 9.66
N LYS A 171 13.51 4.01 8.60
CA LYS A 171 12.66 3.68 7.45
C LYS A 171 13.54 3.31 6.26
N TYR A 172 13.13 2.27 5.52
CA TYR A 172 13.77 1.92 4.27
C TYR A 172 12.72 1.78 3.18
N ILE A 173 12.85 2.59 2.14
CA ILE A 173 11.93 2.61 1.01
C ILE A 173 12.72 2.51 -0.30
N ILE A 174 12.08 1.96 -1.32
CA ILE A 174 12.64 1.83 -2.67
C ILE A 174 11.69 2.46 -3.67
N ARG A 175 12.21 3.35 -4.50
CA ARG A 175 11.53 3.85 -5.69
C ARG A 175 11.90 2.96 -6.86
N HIS A 176 10.92 2.30 -7.44
CA HIS A 176 11.11 1.48 -8.63
C HIS A 176 10.92 2.34 -9.86
N ILE A 177 12.01 2.61 -10.57
CA ILE A 177 11.99 3.45 -11.76
C ILE A 177 12.70 2.78 -12.93
N SER A 178 12.21 3.08 -14.13
CA SER A 178 12.87 2.79 -15.40
C SER A 178 13.03 4.09 -16.18
N THR A 179 14.03 4.15 -17.04
CA THR A 179 14.28 5.31 -17.89
C THR A 179 14.21 4.91 -19.36
N LEU A 180 13.63 5.77 -20.20
CA LEU A 180 13.63 5.52 -21.64
C LEU A 180 15.03 5.73 -22.22
N ASN A 181 15.54 4.71 -22.90
CA ASN A 181 16.75 4.78 -23.67
C ASN A 181 16.44 4.37 -25.12
N LEU A 182 16.76 5.24 -26.07
CA LEU A 182 16.63 4.97 -27.49
C LEU A 182 17.96 4.48 -28.05
N SER A 183 18.00 3.24 -28.50
CA SER A 183 19.19 2.65 -29.12
C SER A 183 18.79 1.85 -30.37
N ASP A 184 19.44 2.13 -31.49
CA ASP A 184 19.23 1.43 -32.76
C ASP A 184 17.77 1.45 -33.25
N GLY A 185 17.04 2.53 -32.94
CA GLY A 185 15.62 2.69 -33.28
C GLY A 185 14.68 1.82 -32.43
N LEU A 186 15.19 1.21 -31.37
CA LEU A 186 14.46 0.46 -30.37
C LEU A 186 14.35 1.22 -29.06
N GLU A 187 13.18 1.13 -28.43
CA GLU A 187 12.95 1.62 -27.08
C GLU A 187 13.40 0.57 -26.06
N LYS A 188 14.22 0.98 -25.12
CA LYS A 188 14.66 0.17 -23.97
C LYS A 188 14.30 0.90 -22.69
N TYR A 189 13.90 0.16 -21.69
CA TYR A 189 13.51 0.69 -20.39
C TYR A 189 14.39 0.08 -19.27
N PRO A 190 15.69 0.45 -19.20
CA PRO A 190 16.57 -0.06 -18.14
C PRO A 190 16.00 0.27 -16.77
N TYR A 191 15.83 -0.77 -15.96
CA TYR A 191 15.37 -0.68 -14.60
C TYR A 191 16.49 -0.23 -13.67
N ALA A 192 16.27 0.84 -12.91
CA ALA A 192 17.25 1.47 -12.03
C ALA A 192 16.60 1.92 -10.71
N PRO A 193 16.31 0.99 -9.79
CA PRO A 193 15.65 1.32 -8.53
C PRO A 193 16.53 2.20 -7.64
N GLU A 194 15.92 3.12 -6.93
CA GLU A 194 16.54 4.03 -6.00
C GLU A 194 16.16 3.68 -4.56
N SER A 195 17.17 3.49 -3.72
CA SER A 195 17.00 3.14 -2.31
C SER A 195 17.18 4.36 -1.41
N TYR A 196 16.25 4.56 -0.49
CA TYR A 196 16.26 5.67 0.46
C TYR A 196 16.14 5.15 1.89
N ILE A 197 16.93 5.72 2.79
CA ILE A 197 16.87 5.43 4.22
C ILE A 197 16.61 6.70 4.99
N ARG A 198 15.76 6.62 6.01
CA ARG A 198 15.54 7.65 7.01
C ARG A 198 15.99 7.14 8.38
N VAL A 199 16.96 7.80 8.98
CA VAL A 199 17.47 7.53 10.34
C VAL A 199 17.01 8.63 11.32
N ALA A 200 16.75 9.82 10.82
CA ALA A 200 16.18 10.95 11.55
C ALA A 200 14.95 11.47 10.81
N ASP A 201 14.95 12.71 10.40
CA ASP A 201 13.77 13.35 9.81
C ASP A 201 13.72 13.30 8.28
N GLU A 202 14.87 13.11 7.61
CA GLU A 202 14.97 13.15 6.15
C GLU A 202 15.27 11.78 5.54
N TYR A 203 14.71 11.53 4.35
CA TYR A 203 15.09 10.40 3.52
C TYR A 203 16.36 10.72 2.74
N ILE A 204 17.35 9.87 2.85
CA ILE A 204 18.64 10.02 2.17
C ILE A 204 18.79 8.87 1.16
N ARG A 205 19.00 9.23 -0.11
CA ARG A 205 19.27 8.26 -1.17
C ARG A 205 20.62 7.59 -0.95
N ILE A 206 20.64 6.27 -1.01
CA ILE A 206 21.87 5.47 -0.84
C ILE A 206 22.61 5.43 -2.17
N ILE A 207 23.74 6.15 -2.27
CA ILE A 207 24.58 6.16 -3.47
C ILE A 207 25.90 5.40 -3.21
N SER A 208 26.43 5.46 -1.99
CA SER A 208 27.72 4.87 -1.65
C SER A 208 27.78 4.29 -0.25
N THR A 209 28.70 3.34 -0.02
CA THR A 209 28.91 2.76 1.31
C THR A 209 29.36 3.80 2.33
N THR A 210 30.15 4.79 1.91
CA THR A 210 30.62 5.86 2.81
C THR A 210 29.46 6.73 3.26
N GLN A 211 28.57 7.12 2.35
CA GLN A 211 27.37 7.90 2.68
C GLN A 211 26.44 7.09 3.59
N PHE A 212 26.19 5.82 3.25
CA PHE A 212 25.38 4.93 4.05
C PHE A 212 25.87 4.81 5.50
N LEU A 213 27.17 4.59 5.70
CA LEU A 213 27.76 4.51 7.04
C LEU A 213 27.64 5.81 7.83
N LYS A 214 27.73 6.97 7.18
CA LYS A 214 27.57 8.29 7.83
C LYS A 214 26.20 8.48 8.46
N LEU A 215 25.15 7.80 7.97
CA LEU A 215 23.80 7.88 8.52
C LEU A 215 23.73 7.42 9.99
N PHE A 216 24.66 6.56 10.40
CA PHE A 216 24.65 5.93 11.74
C PHE A 216 25.55 6.64 12.75
N GLY A 217 26.13 7.78 12.39
CA GLY A 217 26.95 8.60 13.30
C GLY A 217 28.00 7.78 14.04
N ASP A 218 28.02 7.87 15.37
CA ASP A 218 28.96 7.18 16.26
C ASP A 218 28.88 5.65 16.18
N ARG A 219 27.77 5.11 15.64
CA ARG A 219 27.58 3.66 15.49
C ARG A 219 28.11 3.13 14.15
N SER A 220 28.66 4.00 13.30
CA SER A 220 29.13 3.63 11.95
C SER A 220 30.17 2.51 11.96
N ASP A 221 31.06 2.45 12.96
CA ASP A 221 32.08 1.40 13.07
C ASP A 221 31.44 0.06 13.48
N ALA A 222 30.46 0.04 14.37
CA ALA A 222 29.73 -1.16 14.72
C ALA A 222 28.97 -1.72 13.52
N ILE A 223 28.32 -0.85 12.72
CA ILE A 223 27.64 -1.24 11.48
C ILE A 223 28.66 -1.79 10.47
N ARG A 224 29.83 -1.16 10.31
CA ARG A 224 30.88 -1.65 9.42
C ARG A 224 31.37 -3.04 9.83
N GLN A 225 31.56 -3.29 11.14
CA GLN A 225 31.95 -4.60 11.67
C GLN A 225 30.87 -5.63 11.40
N TYR A 226 29.59 -5.31 11.65
CA TYR A 226 28.47 -6.17 11.35
C TYR A 226 28.44 -6.56 9.86
N MET A 227 28.52 -5.58 8.96
CA MET A 227 28.57 -5.83 7.51
C MET A 227 29.73 -6.75 7.10
N ARG A 228 30.91 -6.59 7.71
CA ARG A 228 32.07 -7.47 7.45
C ARG A 228 31.83 -8.89 7.93
N ARG A 229 31.28 -9.06 9.13
CA ARG A 229 30.95 -10.37 9.73
C ARG A 229 29.92 -11.12 8.88
N GLU A 230 28.87 -10.45 8.46
CA GLU A 230 27.80 -11.01 7.63
C GLU A 230 28.16 -11.01 6.11
N LYS A 231 29.37 -10.60 5.76
CA LYS A 231 29.88 -10.52 4.37
C LYS A 231 29.00 -9.68 3.43
N ILE A 232 28.30 -8.67 3.96
CA ILE A 232 27.40 -7.80 3.21
C ILE A 232 28.24 -6.74 2.47
N ARG A 233 28.04 -6.66 1.15
CA ARG A 233 28.61 -5.60 0.29
C ARG A 233 27.46 -4.73 -0.21
N LEU A 234 27.36 -3.49 0.24
CA LEU A 234 26.20 -2.60 -0.02
C LEU A 234 25.79 -2.53 -1.50
N ARG A 235 26.76 -2.48 -2.42
CA ARG A 235 26.48 -2.45 -3.88
C ARG A 235 25.81 -3.71 -4.43
N LYS A 236 25.85 -4.83 -3.69
CA LYS A 236 25.30 -6.13 -4.06
C LYS A 236 24.27 -6.61 -3.04
N ALA A 237 24.02 -5.82 -2.02
CA ALA A 237 23.08 -6.14 -0.95
C ALA A 237 21.66 -6.10 -1.50
N ASP A 238 20.90 -7.13 -1.19
CA ASP A 238 19.46 -7.15 -1.41
C ASP A 238 18.73 -6.35 -0.32
N LYS A 239 17.42 -6.18 -0.51
CA LYS A 239 16.57 -5.44 0.42
C LYS A 239 16.54 -6.05 1.83
N HIS A 240 16.68 -7.38 1.95
CA HIS A 240 16.67 -8.08 3.24
C HIS A 240 17.97 -7.82 4.00
N GLN A 241 19.11 -7.88 3.33
CA GLN A 241 20.41 -7.58 3.93
C GLN A 241 20.49 -6.13 4.45
N ILE A 242 19.94 -5.17 3.69
CA ILE A 242 19.86 -3.77 4.15
C ILE A 242 18.95 -3.68 5.38
N THR A 243 17.79 -4.33 5.36
CA THR A 243 16.87 -4.38 6.50
C THR A 243 17.53 -4.97 7.74
N ASP A 244 18.33 -6.02 7.60
CA ASP A 244 19.04 -6.64 8.73
C ASP A 244 20.07 -5.69 9.36
N ILE A 245 20.74 -4.87 8.53
CA ILE A 245 21.64 -3.81 9.04
C ILE A 245 20.84 -2.79 9.85
N LEU A 246 19.68 -2.35 9.37
CA LEU A 246 18.84 -1.37 10.07
C LEU A 246 18.31 -1.93 11.39
N LYS A 247 17.83 -3.16 11.40
CA LYS A 247 17.40 -3.86 12.63
C LYS A 247 18.55 -4.03 13.62
N PHE A 248 19.78 -4.25 13.14
CA PHE A 248 20.97 -4.31 14.01
C PHE A 248 21.23 -2.93 14.63
N TYR A 249 21.16 -1.86 13.88
CA TYR A 249 21.30 -0.50 14.39
C TYR A 249 20.24 -0.14 15.43
N GLU A 250 18.97 -0.42 15.16
CA GLU A 250 17.85 -0.19 16.11
C GLU A 250 18.09 -0.90 17.45
N ARG A 251 18.57 -2.14 17.42
CA ARG A 251 18.96 -2.87 18.66
C ARG A 251 20.09 -2.21 19.44
N LEU A 252 21.09 -1.62 18.74
CA LEU A 252 22.16 -0.88 19.39
C LEU A 252 21.66 0.41 20.07
N GLN A 253 20.64 1.04 19.54
CA GLN A 253 20.00 2.22 20.14
C GLN A 253 19.26 1.85 21.45
N ILE A 254 18.49 0.78 21.44
CA ILE A 254 17.75 0.30 22.63
C ILE A 254 18.72 -0.08 23.78
N GLN A 255 19.89 -0.62 23.49
CA GLN A 255 20.88 -1.01 24.50
C GLN A 255 21.63 0.17 25.12
N ALA A 256 21.55 1.34 24.51
CA ALA A 256 22.30 2.53 24.93
C ALA A 256 21.45 3.56 25.68
N GLY A 257 20.12 3.42 25.68
CA GLY A 257 19.15 4.22 26.44
C GLY A 257 18.67 3.51 27.68
#